data_647e4d8000ee3ee48af183619019cdb5
#
_entry.id   647e4d8000ee3ee48af183619019cdb5
#
_cell.length_a   1.000
_cell.length_b   1.000
_cell.length_c   1.000
_cell.angle_alpha   90.00
_cell.angle_beta   90.00
_cell.angle_gamma   90.00
#
_symmetry.space_group_name_H-M   'P 1'
#
loop_
_entity.id
_entity.type
_entity.pdbx_description
1 polymer ?
#
loop_
_entity_poly.entity_id
_entity_poly.type
_entity_poly.pdbx_seq_one_letter_code
_entity_poly.pdbx_strand_id
1 'polypeptide(L)'
;MVDRFIFDVDGTLTPSRQEIDMDFAVFFTDFCAERNVYLVTGSDRDKTIEQVGEEIYSLAQRVYNCSGSDVWEGSTNVYTSDWQIPEEAEKWLRAECRLSDFPLRTGLHIEKRPGMVNF
;
A
#
# COMPACT_ATOMS: atom_id res chain seq x y z
N MET A 1 9.15 26.33 -11.37
CA MET A 1 9.27 24.87 -11.22
C MET A 1 8.49 24.43 -10.01
N VAL A 2 7.71 23.38 -10.13
CA VAL A 2 6.93 22.84 -9.01
C VAL A 2 7.68 21.62 -8.48
N ASP A 3 8.10 21.70 -7.22
CA ASP A 3 8.76 20.57 -6.57
C ASP A 3 7.72 19.50 -6.23
N ARG A 4 8.08 18.26 -6.44
CA ARG A 4 7.30 17.10 -6.09
C ARG A 4 8.11 16.21 -5.16
N PHE A 5 7.49 15.81 -4.06
CA PHE A 5 8.11 14.98 -3.04
C PHE A 5 7.43 13.61 -3.06
N ILE A 6 8.20 12.58 -3.29
CA ILE A 6 7.71 11.20 -3.36
C ILE A 6 8.27 10.44 -2.17
N PHE A 7 7.40 9.84 -1.35
CA PHE A 7 7.79 9.09 -0.16
C PHE A 7 7.28 7.66 -0.23
N ASP A 8 8.15 6.74 0.16
CA ASP A 8 7.77 5.39 0.56
C ASP A 8 7.11 5.44 1.95
N VAL A 9 6.34 4.45 2.31
CA VAL A 9 5.63 4.40 3.59
C VAL A 9 6.36 3.51 4.59
N ASP A 10 6.41 2.20 4.34
CA ASP A 10 7.04 1.25 5.25
C ASP A 10 8.54 1.51 5.41
N GLY A 11 8.98 1.70 6.66
CA GLY A 11 10.39 1.96 6.94
C GLY A 11 10.87 3.37 6.56
N THR A 12 9.99 4.24 6.09
CA THR A 12 10.30 5.63 5.73
C THR A 12 9.44 6.61 6.53
N LEU A 13 8.13 6.58 6.35
CA LEU A 13 7.20 7.44 7.11
C LEU A 13 6.72 6.75 8.38
N THR A 14 6.69 5.44 8.39
CA THR A 14 6.24 4.62 9.52
C THR A 14 7.23 3.50 9.76
N PRO A 15 7.26 2.90 10.97
CA PRO A 15 7.85 1.57 11.10
C PRO A 15 7.11 0.60 10.17
N SER A 16 7.80 -0.44 9.73
CA SER A 16 7.23 -1.39 8.77
C SER A 16 5.88 -1.93 9.24
N ARG A 17 4.85 -1.74 8.43
CA ARG A 17 3.46 -2.17 8.63
C ARG A 17 2.80 -1.65 9.91
N GLN A 18 3.35 -0.59 10.50
CA GLN A 18 2.84 0.02 11.73
C GLN A 18 2.35 1.43 11.48
N GLU A 19 1.66 1.99 12.47
CA GLU A 19 1.16 3.34 12.41
C GLU A 19 2.29 4.37 12.51
N ILE A 20 2.09 5.52 11.89
CA ILE A 20 3.00 6.66 11.96
C ILE A 20 3.08 7.19 13.40
N ASP A 21 4.28 7.60 13.82
CA ASP A 21 4.45 8.30 15.10
C ASP A 21 3.62 9.58 15.15
N MET A 22 2.93 9.80 16.27
CA MET A 22 1.99 10.91 16.43
C MET A 22 2.67 12.28 16.26
N ASP A 23 3.84 12.47 16.85
CA ASP A 23 4.55 13.74 16.75
C ASP A 23 5.04 13.99 15.33
N PHE A 24 5.54 12.95 14.68
CA PHE A 24 5.93 13.03 13.28
C PHE A 24 4.73 13.29 12.36
N ALA A 25 3.58 12.68 12.67
CA ALA A 25 2.36 12.89 11.89
C ALA A 25 1.91 14.36 11.89
N VAL A 26 2.02 15.05 13.02
CA VAL A 26 1.71 16.49 13.10
C VAL A 26 2.61 17.29 12.16
N PHE A 27 3.92 17.06 12.23
CA PHE A 27 4.88 17.70 11.34
C PHE A 27 4.60 17.38 9.86
N PHE A 28 4.38 16.11 9.56
CA PHE A 28 4.21 15.67 8.17
C PHE A 28 2.89 16.12 7.56
N THR A 29 1.84 16.24 8.37
CA THR A 29 0.56 16.81 7.94
C THR A 29 0.75 18.25 7.45
N ASP A 30 1.47 19.08 8.20
CA ASP A 30 1.78 20.45 7.79
C ASP A 30 2.63 20.48 6.51
N PHE A 31 3.58 19.56 6.42
CA PHE A 31 4.40 19.43 5.21
C PHE A 31 3.55 19.10 3.99
N CYS A 32 2.62 18.15 4.11
CA CYS A 32 1.72 17.76 3.02
C CYS A 32 0.77 18.89 2.61
N ALA A 33 0.33 19.70 3.58
CA ALA A 33 -0.61 20.79 3.30
C ALA A 33 0.01 21.89 2.43
N GLU A 34 1.33 22.06 2.51
CA GLU A 34 2.04 23.14 1.82
C GLU A 34 2.82 22.69 0.59
N ARG A 35 2.92 21.40 0.35
CA ARG A 35 3.78 20.85 -0.70
C ARG A 35 3.09 19.76 -1.50
N ASN A 36 3.63 19.49 -2.69
CA ASN A 36 3.12 18.43 -3.56
C ASN A 36 3.74 17.09 -3.14
N VAL A 37 3.02 16.36 -2.30
CA VAL A 37 3.46 15.09 -1.75
C VAL A 37 2.74 13.93 -2.45
N TYR A 38 3.51 12.91 -2.79
CA TYR A 38 3.04 11.66 -3.40
C TYR A 38 3.52 10.51 -2.53
N LEU A 39 2.65 9.53 -2.31
CA LEU A 39 3.00 8.32 -1.56
C LEU A 39 3.04 7.12 -2.50
N VAL A 40 4.01 6.24 -2.29
CA VAL A 40 4.19 5.00 -3.04
C VAL A 40 4.36 3.86 -2.05
N THR A 41 3.56 2.81 -2.17
CA THR A 41 3.62 1.68 -1.26
C THR A 41 3.18 0.38 -1.94
N GLY A 42 3.69 -0.74 -1.45
CA GLY A 42 3.20 -2.07 -1.82
C GLY A 42 1.90 -2.46 -1.11
N SER A 43 1.50 -1.71 -0.08
CA SER A 43 0.27 -1.98 0.68
C SER A 43 -0.98 -1.54 -0.08
N ASP A 44 -2.12 -2.15 0.27
CA ASP A 44 -3.40 -1.70 -0.25
C ASP A 44 -3.84 -0.37 0.41
N ARG A 45 -4.93 0.19 -0.09
CA ARG A 45 -5.44 1.48 0.37
C ARG A 45 -5.80 1.48 1.85
N ASP A 46 -6.52 0.47 2.30
CA ASP A 46 -6.98 0.41 3.69
C ASP A 46 -5.79 0.32 4.65
N LYS A 47 -4.81 -0.49 4.32
CA LYS A 47 -3.58 -0.60 5.13
C LYS A 47 -2.79 0.70 5.14
N THR A 48 -2.70 1.38 4.01
CA THR A 48 -1.99 2.66 3.93
C THR A 48 -2.67 3.72 4.78
N ILE A 49 -4.00 3.82 4.74
CA ILE A 49 -4.76 4.74 5.58
C ILE A 49 -4.55 4.41 7.07
N GLU A 50 -4.56 3.13 7.42
CA GLU A 50 -4.26 2.70 8.79
C GLU A 50 -2.88 3.17 9.25
N GLN A 51 -1.87 3.11 8.37
CA GLN A 51 -0.51 3.48 8.70
C GLN A 51 -0.30 4.99 8.82
N VAL A 52 -0.75 5.78 7.85
CA VAL A 52 -0.48 7.22 7.79
C VAL A 52 -1.62 8.10 8.29
N GLY A 53 -2.81 7.55 8.45
CA GLY A 53 -4.01 8.28 8.81
C GLY A 53 -4.72 8.89 7.61
N GLU A 54 -6.02 9.15 7.79
CA GLU A 54 -6.86 9.70 6.71
C GLU A 54 -6.44 11.10 6.29
N GLU A 55 -5.96 11.92 7.23
CA GLU A 55 -5.60 13.30 6.95
C GLU A 55 -4.39 13.37 6.00
N ILE A 56 -3.30 12.67 6.32
CA ILE A 56 -2.12 12.62 5.45
C ILE A 56 -2.49 12.00 4.10
N TYR A 57 -3.26 10.90 4.13
CA TYR A 57 -3.69 10.24 2.90
C TYR A 57 -4.45 11.19 1.98
N SER A 58 -5.35 11.98 2.53
CA SER A 58 -6.16 12.93 1.76
C SER A 58 -5.38 14.15 1.29
N LEU A 59 -4.39 14.60 2.06
CA LEU A 59 -3.56 15.75 1.70
C LEU A 59 -2.53 15.41 0.63
N ALA A 60 -2.10 14.15 0.53
CA ALA A 60 -1.23 13.73 -0.55
C ALA A 60 -1.91 13.96 -1.90
N GLN A 61 -1.16 14.48 -2.86
CA GLN A 61 -1.68 14.73 -4.22
C GLN A 61 -2.16 13.44 -4.86
N ARG A 62 -1.44 12.35 -4.63
CA ARG A 62 -1.78 11.04 -5.15
C ARG A 62 -1.09 9.96 -4.33
N VAL A 63 -1.79 8.84 -4.11
CA VAL A 63 -1.23 7.68 -3.43
C VAL A 63 -1.26 6.49 -4.38
N TYR A 64 -0.09 5.92 -4.61
CA TYR A 64 0.11 4.73 -5.43
C TYR A 64 0.15 3.52 -4.52
N ASN A 65 -0.99 2.86 -4.36
CA ASN A 65 -1.13 1.62 -3.59
C ASN A 65 -0.82 0.40 -4.45
N CYS A 66 -0.56 -0.74 -3.81
CA CYS A 66 -0.32 -2.01 -4.50
C CYS A 66 0.74 -1.87 -5.60
N SER A 67 1.85 -1.18 -5.29
CA SER A 67 2.97 -0.94 -6.21
C SER A 67 2.54 -0.23 -7.52
N GLY A 68 1.53 0.63 -7.44
CA GLY A 68 1.01 1.40 -8.56
C GLY A 68 -0.19 0.79 -9.27
N SER A 69 -0.67 -0.36 -8.81
CA SER A 69 -1.85 -1.02 -9.41
C SER A 69 -3.17 -0.44 -8.93
N ASP A 70 -3.16 0.36 -7.87
CA ASP A 70 -4.36 0.98 -7.32
C ASP A 70 -4.03 2.40 -6.86
N VAL A 71 -4.48 3.39 -7.60
CA VAL A 71 -4.07 4.78 -7.44
C VAL A 71 -5.24 5.65 -7.05
N TRP A 72 -5.06 6.47 -6.02
CA TRP A 72 -6.09 7.32 -5.45
C TRP A 72 -5.62 8.75 -5.27
N GLU A 73 -6.54 9.68 -5.49
CA GLU A 73 -6.42 11.10 -5.11
C GLU A 73 -7.49 11.38 -4.07
N GLY A 74 -7.12 11.38 -2.78
CA GLY A 74 -8.07 11.46 -1.69
C GLY A 74 -9.07 10.30 -1.72
N SER A 75 -10.34 10.60 -1.88
CA SER A 75 -11.42 9.60 -1.99
C SER A 75 -11.75 9.22 -3.43
N THR A 76 -11.02 9.74 -4.41
CA THR A 76 -11.25 9.46 -5.83
C THR A 76 -10.27 8.43 -6.33
N ASN A 77 -10.78 7.29 -6.81
CA ASN A 77 -9.95 6.29 -7.46
C ASN A 77 -9.65 6.74 -8.89
N VAL A 78 -8.37 6.94 -9.21
CA VAL A 78 -7.95 7.40 -10.55
C VAL A 78 -7.51 6.27 -11.45
N TYR A 79 -7.08 5.15 -10.88
CA TYR A 79 -6.67 3.98 -11.64
C TYR A 79 -6.69 2.75 -10.77
N THR A 80 -7.20 1.65 -11.29
CA THR A 80 -7.09 0.32 -10.70
C THR A 80 -6.84 -0.68 -11.81
N SER A 81 -5.80 -1.49 -11.67
CA SER A 81 -5.52 -2.57 -12.61
C SER A 81 -6.63 -3.62 -12.56
N ASP A 82 -7.04 -4.08 -13.72
CA ASP A 82 -8.01 -5.17 -13.86
C ASP A 82 -7.33 -6.56 -13.96
N TRP A 83 -6.00 -6.58 -13.86
CA TRP A 83 -5.26 -7.84 -13.90
C TRP A 83 -5.69 -8.77 -12.75
N GLN A 84 -5.87 -10.03 -13.08
CA GLN A 84 -6.11 -11.08 -12.11
C GLN A 84 -5.16 -12.24 -12.37
N ILE A 85 -4.81 -12.94 -11.29
CA ILE A 85 -3.96 -14.14 -11.43
C ILE A 85 -4.66 -15.17 -12.31
N PRO A 86 -3.97 -15.74 -13.31
CA PRO A 86 -4.52 -16.86 -14.09
C PRO A 86 -4.87 -18.03 -13.19
N GLU A 87 -5.99 -18.69 -13.49
CA GLU A 87 -6.49 -19.81 -12.68
C GLU A 87 -5.45 -20.92 -12.50
N GLU A 88 -4.70 -21.24 -13.53
CA GLU A 88 -3.66 -22.28 -13.46
C GLU A 88 -2.54 -21.89 -12.50
N ALA A 89 -2.11 -20.61 -12.51
CA ALA A 89 -1.11 -20.12 -11.59
C ALA A 89 -1.60 -20.15 -10.14
N GLU A 90 -2.85 -19.75 -9.91
CA GLU A 90 -3.43 -19.81 -8.57
C GLU A 90 -3.52 -21.25 -8.05
N LYS A 91 -3.92 -22.20 -8.90
CA LYS A 91 -3.95 -23.62 -8.54
C LYS A 91 -2.57 -24.14 -8.17
N TRP A 92 -1.56 -23.72 -8.91
CA TRP A 92 -0.17 -24.08 -8.61
C TRP A 92 0.27 -23.54 -7.24
N LEU A 93 0.00 -22.28 -6.96
CA LEU A 93 0.33 -21.69 -5.66
C LEU A 93 -0.37 -22.40 -4.51
N ARG A 94 -1.65 -22.76 -4.67
CA ARG A 94 -2.40 -23.50 -3.66
C ARG A 94 -1.82 -24.90 -3.43
N ALA A 95 -1.38 -25.56 -4.48
CA ALA A 95 -0.74 -26.87 -4.39
C ALA A 95 0.59 -26.76 -3.64
N GLU A 96 1.40 -25.76 -3.94
CA GLU A 96 2.67 -25.52 -3.23
C GLU A 96 2.44 -25.23 -1.73
N CYS A 97 1.40 -24.47 -1.39
CA CYS A 97 1.03 -24.26 0.00
C CYS A 97 0.71 -25.58 0.72
N ARG A 98 -0.02 -26.49 0.08
CA ARG A 98 -0.38 -27.79 0.67
C ARG A 98 0.81 -28.72 0.80
N LEU A 99 1.73 -28.69 -0.16
CA LEU A 99 2.90 -29.56 -0.21
C LEU A 99 4.06 -29.07 0.68
N SER A 100 4.04 -27.79 1.06
CA SER A 100 5.09 -27.23 1.91
C SER A 100 5.10 -27.89 3.28
N ASP A 101 6.28 -28.24 3.76
CA ASP A 101 6.51 -28.77 5.10
C ASP A 101 6.88 -27.68 6.12
N PHE A 102 6.80 -26.43 5.72
CA PHE A 102 7.05 -25.31 6.62
C PHE A 102 6.03 -25.34 7.77
N PRO A 103 6.50 -25.31 9.03
CA PRO A 103 5.63 -25.61 10.18
C PRO A 103 4.61 -24.52 10.52
N LEU A 104 4.85 -23.27 10.11
CA LEU A 104 3.96 -22.16 10.45
C LEU A 104 2.85 -22.02 9.39
N ARG A 105 1.61 -22.05 9.85
CA ARG A 105 0.41 -22.01 9.01
C ARG A 105 -0.53 -20.91 9.52
N THR A 106 -0.09 -19.65 9.46
CA THR A 106 -0.86 -18.52 9.97
C THR A 106 -1.16 -17.51 8.86
N GLY A 107 -2.30 -16.84 8.96
CA GLY A 107 -2.70 -15.80 8.03
C GLY A 107 -3.10 -16.31 6.65
N LEU A 108 -3.18 -15.38 5.71
CA LEU A 108 -3.47 -15.69 4.31
C LEU A 108 -2.15 -15.98 3.57
N HIS A 109 -2.04 -17.19 3.04
CA HIS A 109 -0.87 -17.58 2.24
C HIS A 109 -0.94 -17.07 0.80
N ILE A 110 -2.15 -16.82 0.29
CA ILE A 110 -2.38 -16.24 -1.02
C ILE A 110 -3.30 -15.05 -0.80
N GLU A 111 -2.77 -13.85 -0.96
CA GLU A 111 -3.51 -12.61 -0.77
C GLU A 111 -3.64 -11.88 -2.10
N LYS A 112 -4.88 -11.79 -2.58
CA LYS A 112 -5.18 -11.07 -3.81
C LYS A 112 -5.43 -9.60 -3.47
N ARG A 113 -4.77 -8.72 -4.21
CA ARG A 113 -4.96 -7.27 -4.16
C ARG A 113 -5.16 -6.74 -5.57
N PRO A 114 -5.62 -5.49 -5.75
CA PRO A 114 -5.73 -4.92 -7.09
C PRO A 114 -4.42 -5.07 -7.87
N GLY A 115 -4.48 -5.78 -8.99
CA GLY A 115 -3.36 -5.95 -9.90
C GLY A 115 -2.17 -6.75 -9.38
N MET A 116 -2.29 -7.44 -8.24
CA MET A 116 -1.18 -8.21 -7.68
C MET A 116 -1.65 -9.36 -6.78
N VAL A 117 -0.75 -10.27 -6.52
CA VAL A 117 -0.95 -11.37 -5.56
C VAL A 117 0.29 -11.49 -4.69
N ASN A 118 0.11 -11.57 -3.39
CA ASN A 118 1.15 -11.93 -2.44
C ASN A 118 1.08 -13.42 -2.13
N PHE A 119 2.24 -14.08 -2.11
CA PHE A 119 2.40 -15.50 -1.82
C PHE A 119 3.52 -15.72 -0.82
#